data_8e7526c154c3ecf10e0204a914aa2920
#
_entry.id   8e7526c154c3ecf10e0204a914aa2920
#
_cell.length_a   1.000
_cell.length_b   1.000
_cell.length_c   1.000
_cell.angle_alpha   90.00
_cell.angle_beta   90.00
_cell.angle_gamma   90.00
#
_symmetry.space_group_name_H-M   'P 1'
#
loop_
_entity.id
_entity.type
_entity.pdbx_description
1 polymer ?
#
loop_
_entity_poly.entity_id
_entity_poly.type
_entity_poly.pdbx_seq_one_letter_code
_entity_poly.pdbx_strand_id
1 'polypeptide(L)'
;MGDDAGLEFVVDFPTLGDLADAWIERHCRVPNGFDRGASFRQSDWQFWCTANHYRVREDAVWRPERPLLNQAFVYRRSQVVAPQKTGKGPWSAAVTAFEAAGPCVFNGWASAGEFYSCADNGCPCGWEYEYLEGEAKGIRHPSPLIQLTATSEDQVANVYGPLKAMIKLGPLAELMRVREGFIRILGESSDEDMDRIDVVTSSAASRLGNPITFAVQDESGLYTVQNKMVNTAETQRRGAAGMGGRTIETTNAWDPSMNSVAQRTFESQAKDVFKFFRQPPADLSYRNKRDRAKIHKYVYAGSPWVDLSSIEAEASELMENDPAQAERFFGNRLVSGSGAWLRDGVWDAAYAGLDAVG
;
A
#
# COMPACT_ATOMS: atom_id res chain seq x y z
N MET A 1 8.05 -28.52 -4.87
CA MET A 1 8.94 -27.68 -5.66
C MET A 1 8.09 -27.13 -6.78
N GLY A 2 7.54 -25.94 -6.60
CA GLY A 2 6.64 -25.31 -7.57
C GLY A 2 7.43 -24.25 -8.31
N ASP A 3 7.37 -24.29 -9.64
CA ASP A 3 7.86 -23.24 -10.52
C ASP A 3 7.27 -21.91 -10.12
N ASP A 4 8.04 -21.09 -9.40
CA ASP A 4 7.81 -19.66 -9.27
C ASP A 4 8.05 -19.03 -10.64
N ALA A 5 6.98 -18.85 -11.39
CA ALA A 5 7.06 -18.22 -12.70
C ALA A 5 7.47 -16.76 -12.56
N GLY A 6 8.77 -16.51 -12.48
CA GLY A 6 9.40 -15.39 -13.17
C GLY A 6 9.19 -13.97 -12.67
N LEU A 7 8.88 -13.70 -11.40
CA LEU A 7 9.07 -12.36 -10.83
C LEU A 7 10.22 -12.42 -9.84
N GLU A 8 11.37 -11.96 -10.27
CA GLU A 8 12.53 -11.79 -9.42
C GLU A 8 12.40 -10.45 -8.70
N PHE A 9 12.11 -10.49 -7.39
CA PHE A 9 12.09 -9.31 -6.53
C PHE A 9 13.50 -9.05 -5.99
N VAL A 10 14.36 -8.49 -6.83
CA VAL A 10 15.75 -8.16 -6.45
C VAL A 10 15.83 -6.71 -5.98
N VAL A 11 16.16 -6.50 -4.71
CA VAL A 11 16.42 -5.18 -4.14
C VAL A 11 17.93 -4.91 -4.23
N ASP A 12 18.34 -4.18 -5.26
CA ASP A 12 19.73 -3.80 -5.56
C ASP A 12 19.97 -2.28 -5.48
N PHE A 13 19.13 -1.59 -4.73
CA PHE A 13 19.14 -0.14 -4.58
C PHE A 13 19.04 0.27 -3.11
N PRO A 14 19.53 1.47 -2.74
CA PRO A 14 19.43 1.99 -1.39
C PRO A 14 17.96 2.14 -0.94
N THR A 15 17.66 1.66 0.26
CA THR A 15 16.28 1.72 0.80
C THR A 15 16.32 1.70 2.33
N LEU A 16 15.25 2.26 2.96
CA LEU A 16 14.90 1.96 4.35
C LEU A 16 14.05 0.68 4.46
N GLY A 17 13.86 -0.06 3.35
CA GLY A 17 12.99 -1.24 3.30
C GLY A 17 13.39 -2.35 4.24
N ASP A 18 14.69 -2.63 4.37
CA ASP A 18 15.21 -3.67 5.26
C ASP A 18 14.97 -3.32 6.73
N LEU A 19 15.24 -2.07 7.11
CA LEU A 19 14.94 -1.55 8.44
C LEU A 19 13.42 -1.59 8.72
N ALA A 20 12.60 -1.23 7.72
CA ALA A 20 11.14 -1.25 7.84
C ALA A 20 10.62 -2.68 8.01
N ASP A 21 11.14 -3.64 7.25
CA ASP A 21 10.75 -5.06 7.35
C ASP A 21 11.10 -5.64 8.72
N ALA A 22 12.32 -5.44 9.17
CA ALA A 22 12.79 -5.91 10.48
C ALA A 22 12.00 -5.24 11.63
N TRP A 23 11.68 -3.94 11.53
CA TRP A 23 10.88 -3.24 12.51
C TRP A 23 9.43 -3.74 12.52
N ILE A 24 8.83 -3.97 11.34
CA ILE A 24 7.48 -4.51 11.19
C ILE A 24 7.39 -5.91 11.78
N GLU A 25 8.33 -6.80 11.47
CA GLU A 25 8.37 -8.15 12.04
C GLU A 25 8.44 -8.12 13.59
N ARG A 26 9.20 -7.19 14.13
CA ARG A 26 9.32 -7.02 15.58
C ARG A 26 8.06 -6.48 16.23
N HIS A 27 7.41 -5.47 15.65
CA HIS A 27 6.36 -4.70 16.31
C HIS A 27 4.94 -5.06 15.88
N CYS A 28 4.75 -5.50 14.65
CA CYS A 28 3.44 -5.86 14.13
C CYS A 28 3.11 -7.34 14.39
N ARG A 29 1.82 -7.64 14.45
CA ARG A 29 1.33 -9.00 14.65
C ARG A 29 0.31 -9.36 13.58
N VAL A 30 0.26 -10.63 13.20
CA VAL A 30 -0.79 -11.15 12.33
C VAL A 30 -2.15 -10.85 12.98
N PRO A 31 -3.03 -10.09 12.30
CA PRO A 31 -4.23 -9.53 12.95
C PRO A 31 -5.36 -10.55 13.15
N ASN A 32 -5.43 -11.59 12.31
CA ASN A 32 -6.51 -12.58 12.31
C ASN A 32 -6.03 -13.92 11.72
N GLY A 33 -6.93 -14.92 11.68
CA GLY A 33 -6.63 -16.25 11.16
C GLY A 33 -5.93 -17.14 12.19
N PHE A 34 -5.39 -18.27 11.73
CA PHE A 34 -4.77 -19.29 12.57
C PHE A 34 -3.50 -18.80 13.25
N ASP A 35 -2.75 -17.94 12.57
CA ASP A 35 -1.47 -17.39 13.07
C ASP A 35 -1.65 -16.06 13.82
N ARG A 36 -2.88 -15.73 14.22
CA ARG A 36 -3.16 -14.49 14.96
C ARG A 36 -2.24 -14.32 16.16
N GLY A 37 -1.55 -13.18 16.22
CA GLY A 37 -0.62 -12.83 17.29
C GLY A 37 0.83 -13.23 17.00
N ALA A 38 1.11 -14.04 15.99
CA ALA A 38 2.47 -14.25 15.50
C ALA A 38 3.07 -12.96 14.91
N SER A 39 4.39 -12.89 14.80
CA SER A 39 5.07 -11.78 14.13
C SER A 39 4.56 -11.61 12.69
N PHE A 40 4.30 -10.38 12.30
CA PHE A 40 3.88 -10.08 10.92
C PHE A 40 5.11 -10.05 10.02
N ARG A 41 5.26 -11.09 9.20
CA ARG A 41 6.32 -11.20 8.21
C ARG A 41 5.78 -10.83 6.84
N GLN A 42 6.46 -9.92 6.17
CA GLN A 42 6.12 -9.57 4.80
C GLN A 42 6.45 -10.74 3.86
N SER A 43 5.56 -11.00 2.90
CA SER A 43 5.90 -11.86 1.76
C SER A 43 6.77 -11.10 0.75
N ASP A 44 7.37 -11.81 -0.21
CA ASP A 44 8.32 -11.22 -1.16
C ASP A 44 7.75 -10.02 -1.91
N TRP A 45 6.50 -10.10 -2.39
CA TRP A 45 5.87 -8.97 -3.08
C TRP A 45 5.55 -7.80 -2.13
N GLN A 46 5.22 -8.07 -0.87
CA GLN A 46 4.97 -7.04 0.14
C GLN A 46 6.28 -6.32 0.49
N PHE A 47 7.34 -7.10 0.71
CA PHE A 47 8.67 -6.55 0.94
C PHE A 47 9.15 -5.73 -0.28
N TRP A 48 8.97 -6.24 -1.50
CA TRP A 48 9.28 -5.48 -2.72
C TRP A 48 8.57 -4.13 -2.78
N CYS A 49 7.28 -4.10 -2.45
CA CYS A 49 6.51 -2.86 -2.39
C CYS A 49 7.02 -1.92 -1.29
N THR A 50 7.38 -2.47 -0.13
CA THR A 50 7.96 -1.70 0.99
C THR A 50 9.33 -1.15 0.61
N ALA A 51 10.23 -1.97 0.07
CA ALA A 51 11.56 -1.56 -0.34
C ALA A 51 11.52 -0.43 -1.40
N ASN A 52 10.63 -0.55 -2.38
CA ASN A 52 10.45 0.51 -3.37
C ASN A 52 9.79 1.76 -2.78
N HIS A 53 8.79 1.63 -1.90
CA HIS A 53 8.20 2.78 -1.22
C HIS A 53 9.27 3.57 -0.45
N TYR A 54 10.20 2.89 0.18
CA TYR A 54 11.29 3.49 0.96
C TYR A 54 12.62 3.59 0.19
N ARG A 55 12.61 3.47 -1.13
CA ARG A 55 13.81 3.63 -1.94
C ARG A 55 14.41 5.01 -1.78
N VAL A 56 15.66 5.06 -1.33
CA VAL A 56 16.42 6.29 -1.10
C VAL A 56 17.23 6.65 -2.34
N ARG A 57 17.33 7.93 -2.67
CA ARG A 57 18.19 8.39 -3.75
C ARG A 57 19.66 8.27 -3.33
N GLU A 58 20.49 7.79 -4.21
CA GLU A 58 21.93 7.61 -3.96
C GLU A 58 22.64 8.92 -3.60
N ASP A 59 22.15 10.05 -4.13
CA ASP A 59 22.66 11.40 -3.86
C ASP A 59 22.03 12.07 -2.63
N ALA A 60 21.22 11.36 -1.84
CA ALA A 60 20.58 11.92 -0.67
C ALA A 60 21.61 12.27 0.41
N VAL A 61 21.58 13.51 0.87
CA VAL A 61 22.45 14.03 1.95
C VAL A 61 21.56 14.53 3.10
N TRP A 62 21.70 13.90 4.26
CA TRP A 62 21.00 14.34 5.45
C TRP A 62 21.79 15.46 6.18
N ARG A 63 21.05 16.46 6.66
CA ARG A 63 21.58 17.57 7.48
C ARG A 63 20.63 17.80 8.66
N PRO A 64 21.13 17.86 9.91
CA PRO A 64 20.31 18.06 11.09
C PRO A 64 19.45 19.32 11.02
N GLU A 65 20.04 20.42 10.53
CA GLU A 65 19.40 21.74 10.40
C GLU A 65 18.36 21.79 9.27
N ARG A 66 18.39 20.84 8.37
CA ARG A 66 17.44 20.73 7.24
C ARG A 66 17.23 19.26 6.88
N PRO A 67 16.50 18.52 7.69
CA PRO A 67 16.18 17.12 7.40
C PRO A 67 15.41 17.02 6.06
N LEU A 68 15.86 16.11 5.21
CA LEU A 68 15.30 15.93 3.87
C LEU A 68 14.01 15.10 3.90
N LEU A 69 13.11 15.28 4.74
CA LEU A 69 11.83 14.57 4.76
C LEU A 69 11.69 13.59 3.55
N ASN A 70 10.78 13.88 2.61
CA ASN A 70 10.61 12.99 1.45
C ASN A 70 11.53 13.26 0.27
N GLN A 71 12.29 14.31 0.29
CA GLN A 71 13.24 14.59 -0.80
C GLN A 71 14.36 13.55 -0.88
N ALA A 72 14.58 12.79 0.19
CA ALA A 72 15.49 11.66 0.18
C ALA A 72 14.96 10.47 -0.62
N PHE A 73 13.65 10.32 -0.75
CA PHE A 73 13.05 9.17 -1.41
C PHE A 73 12.84 9.40 -2.92
N VAL A 74 12.96 8.31 -3.67
CA VAL A 74 12.71 8.31 -5.12
C VAL A 74 11.21 8.49 -5.40
N TYR A 75 10.37 7.85 -4.60
CA TYR A 75 8.94 7.85 -4.80
C TYR A 75 8.19 8.58 -3.68
N ARG A 76 7.38 9.57 -4.05
CA ARG A 76 6.44 10.23 -3.11
C ARG A 76 5.13 9.47 -2.97
N ARG A 77 4.80 8.59 -3.93
CA ARG A 77 3.59 7.76 -3.93
C ARG A 77 3.90 6.34 -4.38
N SER A 78 3.13 5.40 -3.82
CA SER A 78 3.14 4.01 -4.28
C SER A 78 1.72 3.56 -4.58
N GLN A 79 1.53 2.88 -5.70
CA GLN A 79 0.28 2.26 -6.08
C GLN A 79 0.48 0.74 -6.13
N VAL A 80 -0.35 0.01 -5.37
CA VAL A 80 -0.32 -1.45 -5.30
C VAL A 80 -1.65 -2.01 -5.76
N VAL A 81 -1.63 -2.64 -6.94
CA VAL A 81 -2.79 -3.28 -7.55
C VAL A 81 -2.62 -4.78 -7.46
N ALA A 82 -3.44 -5.42 -6.64
CA ALA A 82 -3.40 -6.85 -6.41
C ALA A 82 -4.81 -7.39 -6.14
N PRO A 83 -5.09 -8.69 -6.40
CA PRO A 83 -6.41 -9.29 -6.21
C PRO A 83 -6.94 -9.14 -4.79
N GLN A 84 -8.22 -9.41 -4.59
CA GLN A 84 -8.81 -9.51 -3.26
C GLN A 84 -8.13 -10.62 -2.43
N LYS A 85 -8.06 -10.44 -1.12
CA LYS A 85 -7.51 -11.41 -0.13
C LYS A 85 -6.00 -11.65 -0.19
N THR A 86 -5.25 -10.94 -1.03
CA THR A 86 -3.77 -11.03 -1.07
C THR A 86 -3.06 -10.42 0.13
N GLY A 87 -3.78 -9.80 1.08
CA GLY A 87 -3.16 -9.22 2.29
C GLY A 87 -2.77 -7.74 2.16
N LYS A 88 -3.30 -7.00 1.18
CA LYS A 88 -3.07 -5.54 1.03
C LYS A 88 -3.40 -4.76 2.30
N GLY A 89 -4.56 -5.02 2.91
CA GLY A 89 -5.01 -4.32 4.11
C GLY A 89 -4.08 -4.49 5.32
N PRO A 90 -3.75 -5.72 5.74
CA PRO A 90 -2.76 -5.96 6.79
C PRO A 90 -1.37 -5.38 6.48
N TRP A 91 -0.91 -5.46 5.24
CA TRP A 91 0.34 -4.83 4.80
C TRP A 91 0.28 -3.30 4.95
N SER A 92 -0.77 -2.65 4.46
CA SER A 92 -0.98 -1.20 4.62
C SER A 92 -1.05 -0.78 6.08
N ALA A 93 -1.66 -1.62 6.95
CA ALA A 93 -1.71 -1.39 8.38
C ALA A 93 -0.30 -1.45 9.02
N ALA A 94 0.53 -2.42 8.62
CA ALA A 94 1.90 -2.56 9.11
C ALA A 94 2.78 -1.38 8.67
N VAL A 95 2.68 -0.95 7.41
CA VAL A 95 3.37 0.25 6.90
C VAL A 95 2.87 1.51 7.62
N THR A 96 1.56 1.62 7.87
CA THR A 96 1.00 2.73 8.66
C THR A 96 1.57 2.76 10.08
N ALA A 97 1.73 1.61 10.74
CA ALA A 97 2.36 1.53 12.05
C ALA A 97 3.83 1.98 12.01
N PHE A 98 4.56 1.61 10.96
CA PHE A 98 5.94 2.04 10.75
C PHE A 98 6.03 3.55 10.51
N GLU A 99 5.15 4.14 9.71
CA GLU A 99 5.07 5.61 9.51
C GLU A 99 4.69 6.36 10.79
N ALA A 100 3.91 5.74 11.66
CA ALA A 100 3.48 6.35 12.91
C ALA A 100 4.56 6.33 14.01
N ALA A 101 5.33 5.26 14.10
CA ALA A 101 6.18 5.03 15.27
C ALA A 101 7.55 4.41 14.95
N GLY A 102 7.77 4.00 13.70
CA GLY A 102 9.05 3.45 13.25
C GLY A 102 9.99 4.50 12.66
N PRO A 103 11.23 4.11 12.33
CA PRO A 103 12.25 4.97 11.73
C PRO A 103 12.01 5.23 10.23
N CYS A 104 10.91 5.91 9.89
CA CYS A 104 10.44 6.10 8.52
C CYS A 104 11.04 7.30 7.77
N VAL A 105 11.81 8.15 8.46
CA VAL A 105 12.45 9.35 7.87
C VAL A 105 13.93 9.08 7.68
N PHE A 106 14.45 9.34 6.48
CA PHE A 106 15.88 9.18 6.17
C PHE A 106 16.75 10.09 7.05
N ASN A 107 17.78 9.50 7.66
CA ASN A 107 18.69 10.14 8.62
C ASN A 107 20.18 9.94 8.27
N GLY A 108 20.49 9.81 7.01
CA GLY A 108 21.88 9.63 6.55
C GLY A 108 22.22 8.19 6.22
N TRP A 109 23.51 7.96 6.03
CA TRP A 109 24.09 6.67 5.66
C TRP A 109 24.86 6.09 6.85
N ALA A 110 24.78 4.80 7.04
CA ALA A 110 25.38 4.12 8.17
C ALA A 110 26.89 3.97 7.99
N SER A 111 27.64 4.14 9.09
CA SER A 111 29.01 3.69 9.25
C SER A 111 29.03 2.25 9.81
N ALA A 112 30.18 1.58 9.71
CA ALA A 112 30.34 0.26 10.30
C ALA A 112 30.08 0.28 11.83
N GLY A 113 29.27 -0.66 12.32
CA GLY A 113 28.92 -0.79 13.73
C GLY A 113 27.87 0.19 14.25
N GLU A 114 27.21 0.95 13.37
CA GLU A 114 26.05 1.75 13.78
C GLU A 114 24.80 0.87 13.90
N PHE A 115 23.91 1.26 14.81
CA PHE A 115 22.64 0.58 15.04
C PHE A 115 21.52 1.55 15.36
N TYR A 116 20.28 1.14 15.08
CA TYR A 116 19.08 1.79 15.54
C TYR A 116 18.63 1.13 16.84
N SER A 117 18.31 1.92 17.87
CA SER A 117 17.79 1.44 19.14
C SER A 117 16.36 1.92 19.34
N CYS A 118 15.45 1.01 19.60
CA CYS A 118 14.07 1.34 19.98
C CYS A 118 14.00 2.15 21.28
N ALA A 119 14.88 1.88 22.24
CA ALA A 119 14.91 2.59 23.53
C ALA A 119 15.20 4.09 23.33
N ASP A 120 16.13 4.43 22.44
CA ASP A 120 16.50 5.82 22.12
C ASP A 120 15.39 6.54 21.38
N ASN A 121 14.41 5.83 20.84
CA ASN A 121 13.28 6.33 20.09
C ASN A 121 11.92 6.17 20.80
N GLY A 122 11.95 6.02 22.13
CA GLY A 122 10.76 6.00 22.98
C GLY A 122 9.96 4.69 22.96
N CYS A 123 10.53 3.58 22.44
CA CYS A 123 9.91 2.27 22.48
C CYS A 123 10.65 1.35 23.46
N PRO A 124 10.00 0.90 24.53
CA PRO A 124 10.66 0.10 25.60
C PRO A 124 10.88 -1.38 25.23
N CYS A 125 10.69 -1.77 23.97
CA CYS A 125 10.72 -3.19 23.57
C CYS A 125 12.13 -3.81 23.55
N GLY A 126 13.19 -3.02 23.72
CA GLY A 126 14.57 -3.46 23.76
C GLY A 126 15.12 -3.99 22.42
N TRP A 127 14.43 -3.70 21.28
CA TRP A 127 14.89 -4.11 19.97
C TRP A 127 15.93 -3.14 19.41
N GLU A 128 16.93 -3.71 18.75
CA GLU A 128 17.99 -3.01 18.04
C GLU A 128 18.11 -3.57 16.63
N TYR A 129 18.57 -2.74 15.70
CA TYR A 129 18.87 -3.11 14.32
C TYR A 129 20.28 -2.63 13.97
N GLU A 130 21.16 -3.56 13.64
CA GLU A 130 22.52 -3.26 13.20
C GLU A 130 22.53 -2.97 11.71
N TYR A 131 22.98 -1.78 11.33
CA TYR A 131 23.09 -1.38 9.93
C TYR A 131 24.31 -2.01 9.27
N LEU A 132 24.17 -2.35 8.00
CA LEU A 132 25.32 -2.57 7.14
C LEU A 132 25.98 -1.23 6.81
N GLU A 133 27.30 -1.25 6.60
CA GLU A 133 28.04 -0.05 6.18
C GLU A 133 27.49 0.48 4.84
N GLY A 134 27.14 1.77 4.80
CA GLY A 134 26.51 2.40 3.63
C GLY A 134 25.00 2.19 3.50
N GLU A 135 24.37 1.47 4.43
CA GLU A 135 22.92 1.35 4.46
C GLU A 135 22.25 2.68 4.84
N ALA A 136 21.05 2.92 4.31
CA ALA A 136 20.26 4.10 4.65
C ALA A 136 19.74 3.99 6.10
N LYS A 137 19.96 5.03 6.90
CA LYS A 137 19.48 5.11 8.28
C LYS A 137 18.14 5.82 8.36
N GLY A 138 17.33 5.43 9.33
CA GLY A 138 16.04 6.04 9.61
C GLY A 138 15.91 6.59 11.02
N ILE A 139 15.08 7.64 11.17
CA ILE A 139 14.59 8.14 12.45
C ILE A 139 13.06 8.20 12.44
N ARG A 140 12.46 8.21 13.63
CA ARG A 140 11.02 8.41 13.78
C ARG A 140 10.65 9.84 13.36
N HIS A 141 9.48 9.98 12.69
CA HIS A 141 8.93 11.30 12.41
C HIS A 141 8.53 12.00 13.73
N PRO A 142 8.95 13.27 13.93
CA PRO A 142 8.73 13.95 15.21
C PRO A 142 7.26 14.29 15.48
N SER A 143 6.45 14.46 14.45
CA SER A 143 5.04 14.86 14.55
C SER A 143 4.22 14.15 13.45
N PRO A 144 3.91 12.85 13.60
CA PRO A 144 3.20 12.09 12.57
C PRO A 144 1.70 12.38 12.60
N LEU A 145 1.15 12.88 11.50
CA LEU A 145 -0.28 13.00 11.26
C LEU A 145 -0.64 12.16 10.02
N ILE A 146 -1.39 11.10 10.25
CA ILE A 146 -1.66 10.08 9.24
C ILE A 146 -3.15 9.99 8.95
N GLN A 147 -3.52 9.73 7.69
CA GLN A 147 -4.91 9.53 7.30
C GLN A 147 -5.11 8.21 6.56
N LEU A 148 -6.10 7.43 7.02
CA LEU A 148 -6.58 6.22 6.35
C LEU A 148 -7.90 6.56 5.66
N THR A 149 -7.95 6.42 4.33
CA THR A 149 -9.08 6.84 3.51
C THR A 149 -9.70 5.64 2.79
N ALA A 150 -11.03 5.56 2.85
CA ALA A 150 -11.83 4.61 2.07
C ALA A 150 -13.20 5.22 1.72
N THR A 151 -13.95 4.59 0.83
CA THR A 151 -15.25 5.10 0.36
C THR A 151 -16.34 5.05 1.42
N SER A 152 -16.24 4.13 2.39
CA SER A 152 -17.15 3.99 3.51
C SER A 152 -16.42 3.62 4.79
N GLU A 153 -17.08 3.77 5.94
CA GLU A 153 -16.53 3.37 7.24
C GLU A 153 -16.26 1.86 7.31
N ASP A 154 -17.11 1.04 6.70
CA ASP A 154 -16.91 -0.40 6.64
C ASP A 154 -15.66 -0.78 5.83
N GLN A 155 -15.37 -0.06 4.76
CA GLN A 155 -14.16 -0.30 3.95
C GLN A 155 -12.89 0.18 4.64
N VAL A 156 -12.95 1.26 5.42
CA VAL A 156 -11.81 1.67 6.27
C VAL A 156 -11.40 0.53 7.21
N ALA A 157 -12.34 -0.31 7.64
CA ALA A 157 -12.05 -1.47 8.47
C ALA A 157 -11.03 -2.45 7.85
N ASN A 158 -10.82 -2.43 6.51
CA ASN A 158 -9.83 -3.27 5.84
C ASN A 158 -8.38 -2.93 6.23
N VAL A 159 -8.08 -1.68 6.59
CA VAL A 159 -6.76 -1.24 7.07
C VAL A 159 -6.80 -0.94 8.56
N TYR A 160 -7.80 -0.21 9.01
CA TYR A 160 -7.95 0.22 10.40
C TYR A 160 -8.18 -0.96 11.36
N GLY A 161 -8.96 -1.97 10.94
CA GLY A 161 -9.19 -3.19 11.72
C GLY A 161 -7.91 -3.97 12.01
N PRO A 162 -7.12 -4.35 11.00
CA PRO A 162 -5.80 -4.94 11.18
C PRO A 162 -4.87 -4.10 12.05
N LEU A 163 -4.79 -2.78 11.85
CA LEU A 163 -3.97 -1.89 12.66
C LEU A 163 -4.36 -1.92 14.15
N LYS A 164 -5.66 -1.84 14.45
CA LYS A 164 -6.14 -1.98 15.83
C LYS A 164 -5.78 -3.32 16.45
N ALA A 165 -5.86 -4.41 15.67
CA ALA A 165 -5.48 -5.73 16.14
C ALA A 165 -3.97 -5.81 16.42
N MET A 166 -3.11 -5.28 15.54
CA MET A 166 -1.66 -5.21 15.72
C MET A 166 -1.27 -4.44 16.99
N ILE A 167 -1.94 -3.29 17.24
CA ILE A 167 -1.72 -2.53 18.47
C ILE A 167 -2.08 -3.34 19.72
N LYS A 168 -3.19 -4.07 19.69
CA LYS A 168 -3.65 -4.87 20.84
C LYS A 168 -2.83 -6.13 21.10
N LEU A 169 -2.21 -6.69 20.08
CA LEU A 169 -1.56 -8.00 20.13
C LEU A 169 -0.05 -7.94 20.36
N GLY A 170 0.58 -6.77 20.29
CA GLY A 170 2.02 -6.65 20.32
C GLY A 170 2.56 -5.36 20.94
N PRO A 171 3.86 -5.10 20.74
CA PRO A 171 4.57 -3.94 21.34
C PRO A 171 4.01 -2.57 20.94
N LEU A 172 3.25 -2.47 19.86
CA LEU A 172 2.62 -1.22 19.43
C LEU A 172 1.69 -0.61 20.50
N ALA A 173 1.22 -1.41 21.48
CA ALA A 173 0.44 -0.92 22.61
C ALA A 173 1.20 0.09 23.47
N GLU A 174 2.54 0.07 23.47
CA GLU A 174 3.38 1.04 24.18
C GLU A 174 3.54 2.35 23.38
N LEU A 175 3.28 2.33 22.07
CA LEU A 175 3.50 3.45 21.15
C LEU A 175 2.20 4.12 20.69
N MET A 176 1.07 3.44 20.82
CA MET A 176 -0.21 3.92 20.29
C MET A 176 -1.38 3.57 21.23
N ARG A 177 -2.42 4.40 21.20
CA ARG A 177 -3.68 4.16 21.93
C ARG A 177 -4.87 4.31 20.98
N VAL A 178 -5.64 3.24 20.87
CA VAL A 178 -6.90 3.24 20.11
C VAL A 178 -7.94 4.09 20.86
N ARG A 179 -8.56 5.04 20.14
CA ARG A 179 -9.67 5.88 20.59
C ARG A 179 -10.86 5.67 19.65
N GLU A 180 -11.98 6.28 20.00
CA GLU A 180 -13.14 6.31 19.11
C GLU A 180 -12.84 7.23 17.91
N GLY A 181 -12.82 6.63 16.71
CA GLY A 181 -12.59 7.35 15.44
C GLY A 181 -11.16 7.71 15.08
N PHE A 182 -10.17 7.45 15.94
CA PHE A 182 -8.75 7.68 15.66
C PHE A 182 -7.81 6.83 16.53
N ILE A 183 -6.53 6.82 16.18
CA ILE A 183 -5.48 6.24 17.00
C ILE A 183 -4.53 7.35 17.39
N ARG A 184 -4.34 7.55 18.69
CA ARG A 184 -3.33 8.47 19.21
C ARG A 184 -1.95 7.82 19.16
N ILE A 185 -0.96 8.59 18.71
CA ILE A 185 0.45 8.20 18.71
C ILE A 185 1.10 8.79 19.97
N LEU A 186 1.86 7.97 20.70
CA LEU A 186 2.51 8.36 21.95
C LEU A 186 3.97 8.73 21.72
N GLY A 187 4.50 9.70 22.46
CA GLY A 187 5.88 10.14 22.43
C GLY A 187 6.10 11.25 23.47
N GLU A 188 7.35 11.58 23.78
CA GLU A 188 7.69 12.60 24.80
C GLU A 188 7.15 13.99 24.48
N SER A 189 7.06 14.32 23.18
CA SER A 189 6.54 15.59 22.67
C SER A 189 5.21 15.45 21.95
N SER A 190 4.47 14.34 22.16
CA SER A 190 3.24 14.09 21.42
C SER A 190 2.13 15.06 21.80
N ASP A 191 1.55 15.69 20.79
CA ASP A 191 0.32 16.49 20.89
C ASP A 191 -0.89 15.59 20.63
N GLU A 192 -1.88 15.62 21.54
CA GLU A 192 -3.08 14.76 21.43
C GLU A 192 -3.91 15.03 20.18
N ASP A 193 -3.90 16.26 19.72
CA ASP A 193 -4.69 16.71 18.57
C ASP A 193 -3.95 16.54 17.24
N MET A 194 -2.62 16.43 17.27
CA MET A 194 -1.78 16.43 16.07
C MET A 194 -1.16 15.07 15.78
N ASP A 195 -0.65 14.37 16.80
CA ASP A 195 0.09 13.11 16.60
C ASP A 195 -0.89 11.93 16.62
N ARG A 196 -1.49 11.63 15.46
CA ARG A 196 -2.56 10.64 15.39
C ARG A 196 -2.75 10.05 13.99
N ILE A 197 -3.52 8.98 13.96
CA ILE A 197 -4.00 8.34 12.73
C ILE A 197 -5.51 8.54 12.67
N ASP A 198 -5.97 9.31 11.70
CA ASP A 198 -7.38 9.59 11.44
C ASP A 198 -7.96 8.65 10.39
N VAL A 199 -9.23 8.32 10.59
CA VAL A 199 -10.06 7.70 9.55
C VAL A 199 -10.80 8.80 8.78
N VAL A 200 -10.70 8.77 7.45
CA VAL A 200 -11.31 9.76 6.55
C VAL A 200 -12.21 9.06 5.54
N THR A 201 -13.46 9.47 5.49
CA THR A 201 -14.43 9.06 4.48
C THR A 201 -14.92 10.28 3.69
N SER A 202 -15.72 10.06 2.64
CA SER A 202 -16.30 11.15 1.85
C SER A 202 -17.12 12.17 2.67
N SER A 203 -17.64 11.75 3.83
CA SER A 203 -18.42 12.60 4.76
C SER A 203 -17.54 13.42 5.73
N ALA A 204 -16.27 13.04 5.91
CA ALA A 204 -15.36 13.68 6.87
C ALA A 204 -14.48 14.77 6.25
N ALA A 205 -15.02 15.55 5.32
CA ALA A 205 -14.29 16.56 4.54
C ALA A 205 -13.58 17.65 5.39
N SER A 206 -13.99 17.87 6.62
CA SER A 206 -13.40 18.87 7.52
C SER A 206 -11.94 18.57 7.94
N ARG A 207 -11.49 17.32 7.80
CA ARG A 207 -10.11 16.89 8.16
C ARG A 207 -9.14 16.91 6.98
N LEU A 208 -9.62 17.20 5.77
CA LEU A 208 -8.84 17.10 4.53
C LEU A 208 -7.78 18.22 4.36
N GLY A 209 -7.89 19.33 5.07
CA GLY A 209 -6.96 20.46 4.97
C GLY A 209 -5.72 20.35 5.85
N ASN A 210 -5.59 19.31 6.66
CA ASN A 210 -4.50 19.18 7.62
C ASN A 210 -3.16 18.84 6.94
N PRO A 211 -2.04 19.30 7.50
CA PRO A 211 -0.70 18.98 7.01
C PRO A 211 -0.31 17.56 7.42
N ILE A 212 -0.66 16.59 6.57
CA ILE A 212 -0.43 15.17 6.85
C ILE A 212 0.97 14.71 6.44
N THR A 213 1.52 13.78 7.19
CA THR A 213 2.83 13.17 6.91
C THR A 213 2.72 11.91 6.07
N PHE A 214 1.61 11.19 6.20
CA PHE A 214 1.36 9.96 5.44
C PHE A 214 -0.13 9.73 5.22
N ALA A 215 -0.48 9.08 4.10
CA ALA A 215 -1.84 8.64 3.85
C ALA A 215 -1.91 7.28 3.15
N VAL A 216 -2.94 6.51 3.53
CA VAL A 216 -3.35 5.31 2.80
C VAL A 216 -4.69 5.57 2.12
N GLN A 217 -4.75 5.37 0.81
CA GLN A 217 -5.95 5.45 -0.02
C GLN A 217 -6.34 4.02 -0.42
N ASP A 218 -7.16 3.37 0.43
CA ASP A 218 -7.56 1.98 0.19
C ASP A 218 -8.74 1.90 -0.77
N GLU A 219 -8.69 0.90 -1.66
CA GLU A 219 -9.67 0.69 -2.74
C GLU A 219 -9.82 1.92 -3.67
N SER A 220 -8.69 2.55 -4.02
CA SER A 220 -8.66 3.76 -4.88
C SER A 220 -9.27 3.54 -6.29
N GLY A 221 -9.43 2.30 -6.72
CA GLY A 221 -10.19 1.93 -7.92
C GLY A 221 -11.69 2.25 -7.84
N LEU A 222 -12.21 2.44 -6.63
CA LEU A 222 -13.59 2.85 -6.38
C LEU A 222 -13.75 4.37 -6.18
N TYR A 223 -12.65 5.14 -6.20
CA TYR A 223 -12.70 6.58 -6.00
C TYR A 223 -13.02 7.30 -7.31
N THR A 224 -14.24 7.78 -7.43
CA THR A 224 -14.77 8.44 -8.62
C THR A 224 -15.19 9.88 -8.34
N VAL A 225 -15.47 10.63 -9.40
CA VAL A 225 -16.04 11.99 -9.28
C VAL A 225 -17.45 11.93 -8.68
N GLN A 226 -18.23 10.92 -9.03
CA GLN A 226 -19.62 10.76 -8.59
C GLN A 226 -19.72 10.59 -7.08
N ASN A 227 -18.82 9.82 -6.45
CA ASN A 227 -18.81 9.65 -4.99
C ASN A 227 -17.90 10.67 -4.26
N LYS A 228 -17.43 11.70 -4.96
CA LYS A 228 -16.58 12.79 -4.45
C LYS A 228 -15.19 12.35 -3.93
N MET A 229 -14.83 11.07 -4.04
CA MET A 229 -13.58 10.55 -3.52
C MET A 229 -12.36 11.01 -4.33
N VAL A 230 -12.52 11.37 -5.61
CA VAL A 230 -11.44 12.02 -6.39
C VAL A 230 -10.98 13.29 -5.70
N ASN A 231 -11.91 14.17 -5.34
CA ASN A 231 -11.57 15.42 -4.66
C ASN A 231 -10.94 15.18 -3.27
N THR A 232 -11.44 14.19 -2.54
CA THR A 232 -10.88 13.77 -1.24
C THR A 232 -9.42 13.33 -1.40
N ALA A 233 -9.15 12.43 -2.34
CA ALA A 233 -7.80 11.92 -2.59
C ALA A 233 -6.82 13.04 -3.04
N GLU A 234 -7.26 13.93 -3.93
CA GLU A 234 -6.44 15.05 -4.41
C GLU A 234 -6.15 16.07 -3.31
N THR A 235 -7.15 16.37 -2.45
CA THR A 235 -6.95 17.29 -1.33
C THR A 235 -5.98 16.72 -0.30
N GLN A 236 -6.09 15.42 -0.01
CA GLN A 236 -5.18 14.70 0.86
C GLN A 236 -3.73 14.73 0.33
N ARG A 237 -3.55 14.51 -0.98
CA ARG A 237 -2.23 14.60 -1.63
C ARG A 237 -1.63 16.01 -1.56
N ARG A 238 -2.45 17.06 -1.69
CA ARG A 238 -2.00 18.45 -1.51
C ARG A 238 -1.61 18.73 -0.06
N GLY A 239 -2.37 18.22 0.92
CA GLY A 239 -2.02 18.31 2.34
C GLY A 239 -0.69 17.62 2.65
N ALA A 240 -0.48 16.42 2.10
CA ALA A 240 0.78 15.70 2.22
C ALA A 240 1.96 16.46 1.59
N ALA A 241 1.78 17.05 0.41
CA ALA A 241 2.85 17.76 -0.30
C ALA A 241 3.45 18.90 0.51
N GLY A 242 2.62 19.62 1.30
CA GLY A 242 3.08 20.73 2.15
C GLY A 242 4.03 20.31 3.26
N MET A 243 3.90 19.08 3.75
CA MET A 243 4.75 18.51 4.81
C MET A 243 5.83 17.56 4.27
N GLY A 244 5.98 17.46 2.95
CA GLY A 244 6.76 16.42 2.36
C GLY A 244 6.16 15.02 2.64
N GLY A 245 4.87 14.91 2.91
CA GLY A 245 4.17 13.67 3.22
C GLY A 245 4.03 12.75 2.00
N ARG A 246 3.94 11.43 2.25
CA ARG A 246 3.86 10.40 1.22
C ARG A 246 2.55 9.65 1.25
N THR A 247 2.22 8.95 0.16
CA THR A 247 0.96 8.21 0.09
C THR A 247 1.14 6.82 -0.50
N ILE A 248 0.32 5.88 -0.01
CA ILE A 248 0.12 4.56 -0.60
C ILE A 248 -1.32 4.47 -1.10
N GLU A 249 -1.48 3.97 -2.32
CA GLU A 249 -2.76 3.55 -2.88
C GLU A 249 -2.79 2.03 -2.95
N THR A 250 -3.85 1.42 -2.44
CA THR A 250 -4.12 -0.01 -2.60
C THR A 250 -5.45 -0.20 -3.29
N THR A 251 -5.52 -1.17 -4.20
CA THR A 251 -6.77 -1.48 -4.91
C THR A 251 -6.72 -2.85 -5.57
N ASN A 252 -7.88 -3.36 -5.96
CA ASN A 252 -8.01 -4.38 -7.00
C ASN A 252 -7.92 -3.72 -8.38
N ALA A 253 -7.83 -4.49 -9.45
CA ALA A 253 -8.01 -3.96 -10.79
C ALA A 253 -9.39 -3.26 -10.90
N TRP A 254 -9.40 -2.10 -11.55
CA TRP A 254 -10.57 -1.22 -11.66
C TRP A 254 -11.32 -1.40 -12.98
N ASP A 255 -12.48 -0.78 -13.06
CA ASP A 255 -13.25 -0.62 -14.28
C ASP A 255 -12.72 0.58 -15.07
N PRO A 256 -12.16 0.42 -16.28
CA PRO A 256 -11.63 1.52 -17.08
C PRO A 256 -12.65 2.59 -17.46
N SER A 257 -13.95 2.24 -17.46
CA SER A 257 -15.01 3.21 -17.77
C SER A 257 -15.26 4.22 -16.65
N MET A 258 -14.78 3.96 -15.42
CA MET A 258 -15.09 4.78 -14.25
C MET A 258 -14.15 5.97 -14.05
N ASN A 259 -13.02 6.03 -14.74
CA ASN A 259 -12.00 7.08 -14.60
C ASN A 259 -11.63 7.34 -13.11
N SER A 260 -11.36 6.25 -12.40
CA SER A 260 -11.07 6.27 -10.97
C SER A 260 -9.72 6.92 -10.64
N VAL A 261 -9.49 7.19 -9.34
CA VAL A 261 -8.18 7.67 -8.84
C VAL A 261 -7.07 6.66 -9.17
N ALA A 262 -7.32 5.35 -9.01
CA ALA A 262 -6.35 4.32 -9.38
C ALA A 262 -5.97 4.38 -10.85
N GLN A 263 -6.94 4.53 -11.74
CA GLN A 263 -6.69 4.67 -13.17
C GLN A 263 -5.84 5.90 -13.48
N ARG A 264 -6.21 7.07 -12.96
CA ARG A 264 -5.45 8.31 -13.16
C ARG A 264 -4.02 8.22 -12.65
N THR A 265 -3.81 7.54 -11.52
CA THR A 265 -2.46 7.30 -10.99
C THR A 265 -1.68 6.35 -11.89
N PHE A 266 -2.32 5.27 -12.36
CA PHE A 266 -1.67 4.29 -13.23
C PHE A 266 -1.27 4.88 -14.59
N GLU A 267 -2.13 5.69 -15.20
CA GLU A 267 -1.90 6.35 -16.48
C GLU A 267 -0.95 7.55 -16.40
N SER A 268 -0.71 8.06 -15.17
CA SER A 268 0.20 9.18 -14.95
C SER A 268 1.62 8.85 -15.40
N GLN A 269 2.26 9.79 -16.08
CA GLN A 269 3.67 9.72 -16.52
C GLN A 269 4.65 10.21 -15.44
N ALA A 270 4.18 10.50 -14.23
CA ALA A 270 5.01 10.94 -13.12
C ALA A 270 6.01 9.84 -12.72
N LYS A 271 7.30 10.18 -12.72
CA LYS A 271 8.39 9.24 -12.43
C LYS A 271 8.58 8.96 -10.94
N ASP A 272 7.99 9.78 -10.10
CA ASP A 272 8.03 9.70 -8.65
C ASP A 272 6.82 8.95 -8.06
N VAL A 273 6.21 8.08 -8.86
CA VAL A 273 5.14 7.16 -8.48
C VAL A 273 5.58 5.73 -8.74
N PHE A 274 5.80 4.95 -7.69
CA PHE A 274 5.99 3.51 -7.81
C PHE A 274 4.67 2.83 -8.13
N LYS A 275 4.68 1.89 -9.07
CA LYS A 275 3.50 1.15 -9.51
C LYS A 275 3.78 -0.34 -9.46
N PHE A 276 3.03 -1.06 -8.64
CA PHE A 276 3.01 -2.51 -8.61
C PHE A 276 1.68 -3.01 -9.13
N PHE A 277 1.69 -3.71 -10.25
CA PHE A 277 0.49 -4.29 -10.84
C PHE A 277 0.81 -5.64 -11.48
N ARG A 278 0.46 -6.71 -10.80
CA ARG A 278 0.71 -8.06 -11.26
C ARG A 278 -0.40 -8.53 -12.19
N GLN A 279 -0.32 -8.14 -13.45
CA GLN A 279 -1.26 -8.57 -14.48
C GLN A 279 -0.92 -9.99 -14.95
N PRO A 280 -1.92 -10.88 -15.09
CA PRO A 280 -1.69 -12.22 -15.64
C PRO A 280 -1.42 -12.17 -17.15
N PRO A 281 -0.82 -13.23 -17.74
CA PRO A 281 -0.61 -13.33 -19.18
C PRO A 281 -1.88 -13.07 -20.00
N ALA A 282 -1.75 -12.27 -21.06
CA ALA A 282 -2.90 -11.79 -21.85
C ALA A 282 -3.57 -12.89 -22.68
N ASP A 283 -2.85 -13.97 -23.00
CA ASP A 283 -3.31 -15.11 -23.80
C ASP A 283 -4.26 -16.06 -23.03
N LEU A 284 -4.31 -15.96 -21.71
CA LEU A 284 -5.20 -16.77 -20.88
C LEU A 284 -6.60 -16.17 -20.82
N SER A 285 -7.64 -16.98 -20.99
CA SER A 285 -9.03 -16.56 -20.89
C SER A 285 -9.60 -16.78 -19.49
N TYR A 286 -10.08 -15.73 -18.83
CA TYR A 286 -10.68 -15.86 -17.50
C TYR A 286 -11.99 -16.68 -17.51
N ARG A 287 -12.70 -16.72 -18.63
CA ARG A 287 -13.91 -17.55 -18.82
C ARG A 287 -13.61 -19.05 -18.88
N ASN A 288 -12.39 -19.42 -19.32
CA ASN A 288 -11.97 -20.81 -19.35
C ASN A 288 -11.48 -21.24 -17.96
N LYS A 289 -12.10 -22.22 -17.34
CA LYS A 289 -11.77 -22.69 -15.99
C LYS A 289 -10.30 -23.10 -15.82
N ARG A 290 -9.70 -23.74 -16.85
CA ARG A 290 -8.29 -24.16 -16.78
C ARG A 290 -7.34 -22.96 -16.80
N ASP A 291 -7.63 -21.97 -17.63
CA ASP A 291 -6.84 -20.77 -17.73
C ASP A 291 -7.05 -19.90 -16.48
N ARG A 292 -8.28 -19.82 -15.95
CA ARG A 292 -8.59 -19.12 -14.71
C ARG A 292 -7.79 -19.67 -13.53
N ALA A 293 -7.64 -20.98 -13.43
CA ALA A 293 -6.79 -21.60 -12.41
C ALA A 293 -5.30 -21.21 -12.55
N LYS A 294 -4.79 -21.08 -13.79
CA LYS A 294 -3.43 -20.57 -14.04
C LYS A 294 -3.31 -19.09 -13.67
N ILE A 295 -4.32 -18.28 -14.03
CA ILE A 295 -4.40 -16.86 -13.65
C ILE A 295 -4.36 -16.72 -12.13
N HIS A 296 -5.21 -17.45 -11.40
CA HIS A 296 -5.21 -17.41 -9.94
C HIS A 296 -3.84 -17.81 -9.36
N LYS A 297 -3.25 -18.92 -9.84
CA LYS A 297 -1.91 -19.32 -9.40
C LYS A 297 -0.88 -18.20 -9.61
N TYR A 298 -0.95 -17.48 -10.71
CA TYR A 298 -0.03 -16.39 -11.04
C TYR A 298 -0.25 -15.15 -10.16
N VAL A 299 -1.49 -14.64 -10.08
CA VAL A 299 -1.76 -13.36 -9.41
C VAL A 299 -1.74 -13.47 -7.88
N TYR A 300 -1.95 -14.67 -7.32
CA TYR A 300 -1.87 -14.96 -5.88
C TYR A 300 -0.51 -15.53 -5.44
N ALA A 301 0.44 -15.72 -6.35
CA ALA A 301 1.77 -16.18 -5.97
C ALA A 301 2.41 -15.24 -4.93
N GLY A 302 3.07 -15.82 -3.90
CA GLY A 302 3.58 -15.05 -2.76
C GLY A 302 2.53 -14.66 -1.70
N SER A 303 1.31 -15.22 -1.77
CA SER A 303 0.26 -15.06 -0.74
C SER A 303 -0.14 -16.45 -0.21
N PRO A 304 0.73 -17.14 0.57
CA PRO A 304 0.54 -18.55 0.94
C PRO A 304 -0.65 -18.80 1.88
N TRP A 305 -1.20 -17.76 2.50
CA TRP A 305 -2.40 -17.84 3.33
C TRP A 305 -3.70 -17.93 2.54
N VAL A 306 -3.65 -17.80 1.19
CA VAL A 306 -4.83 -17.83 0.33
C VAL A 306 -5.11 -19.26 -0.13
N ASP A 307 -6.31 -19.75 0.15
CA ASP A 307 -6.82 -20.98 -0.44
C ASP A 307 -7.38 -20.71 -1.84
N LEU A 308 -6.65 -21.15 -2.86
CA LEU A 308 -7.04 -20.95 -4.26
C LEU A 308 -8.32 -21.71 -4.64
N SER A 309 -8.70 -22.77 -3.91
CA SER A 309 -9.95 -23.49 -4.15
C SER A 309 -11.17 -22.65 -3.72
N SER A 310 -11.06 -21.95 -2.61
CA SER A 310 -12.07 -21.01 -2.16
C SER A 310 -12.16 -19.80 -3.08
N ILE A 311 -11.03 -19.28 -3.56
CA ILE A 311 -11.00 -18.20 -4.57
C ILE A 311 -11.71 -18.63 -5.86
N GLU A 312 -11.44 -19.85 -6.34
CA GLU A 312 -12.08 -20.38 -7.54
C GLU A 312 -13.60 -20.55 -7.36
N ALA A 313 -14.05 -20.98 -6.19
CA ALA A 313 -15.48 -21.11 -5.89
C ALA A 313 -16.18 -19.75 -5.96
N GLU A 314 -15.68 -18.77 -5.23
CA GLU A 314 -16.21 -17.39 -5.21
C GLU A 314 -16.15 -16.74 -6.61
N ALA A 315 -15.04 -16.92 -7.32
CA ALA A 315 -14.90 -16.40 -8.67
C ALA A 315 -15.92 -17.03 -9.63
N SER A 316 -16.18 -18.33 -9.50
CA SER A 316 -17.15 -19.05 -10.34
C SER A 316 -18.57 -18.55 -10.08
N GLU A 317 -18.96 -18.34 -8.81
CA GLU A 317 -20.27 -17.80 -8.46
C GLU A 317 -20.44 -16.37 -8.98
N LEU A 318 -19.42 -15.51 -8.78
CA LEU A 318 -19.47 -14.15 -9.27
C LEU A 318 -19.51 -14.07 -10.80
N MET A 319 -18.85 -15.02 -11.51
CA MET A 319 -18.88 -15.13 -12.97
C MET A 319 -20.28 -15.34 -13.55
N GLU A 320 -21.21 -15.91 -12.79
CA GLU A 320 -22.60 -16.12 -13.23
C GLU A 320 -23.37 -14.80 -13.30
N ASN A 321 -23.05 -13.85 -12.41
CA ASN A 321 -23.79 -12.60 -12.25
C ASN A 321 -23.03 -11.39 -12.85
N ASP A 322 -21.73 -11.26 -12.57
CA ASP A 322 -20.87 -10.17 -13.06
C ASP A 322 -19.48 -10.71 -13.44
N PRO A 323 -19.34 -11.25 -14.66
CA PRO A 323 -18.05 -11.78 -15.14
C PRO A 323 -16.92 -10.74 -15.13
N ALA A 324 -17.23 -9.49 -15.41
CA ALA A 324 -16.23 -8.42 -15.44
C ALA A 324 -15.71 -8.11 -14.03
N GLN A 325 -16.58 -8.09 -13.04
CA GLN A 325 -16.18 -7.91 -11.64
C GLN A 325 -15.36 -9.10 -11.13
N ALA A 326 -15.74 -10.33 -11.46
CA ALA A 326 -14.97 -11.52 -11.10
C ALA A 326 -13.53 -11.47 -11.64
N GLU A 327 -13.38 -11.08 -12.91
CA GLU A 327 -12.08 -10.96 -13.55
C GLU A 327 -11.24 -9.81 -12.95
N ARG A 328 -11.85 -8.68 -12.58
CA ARG A 328 -11.16 -7.59 -11.88
C ARG A 328 -10.70 -8.00 -10.49
N PHE A 329 -11.59 -8.59 -9.69
CA PHE A 329 -11.33 -8.84 -8.27
C PHE A 329 -10.41 -10.03 -8.02
N PHE A 330 -10.55 -11.10 -8.80
CA PHE A 330 -9.79 -12.33 -8.61
C PHE A 330 -8.75 -12.60 -9.71
N GLY A 331 -8.99 -12.07 -10.92
CA GLY A 331 -8.05 -12.19 -12.04
C GLY A 331 -7.07 -11.03 -12.17
N ASN A 332 -7.26 -9.96 -11.41
CA ASN A 332 -6.42 -8.76 -11.43
C ASN A 332 -6.23 -8.16 -12.83
N ARG A 333 -7.29 -8.12 -13.63
CA ARG A 333 -7.31 -7.54 -14.98
C ARG A 333 -8.22 -6.32 -15.06
N LEU A 334 -7.83 -5.38 -15.91
CA LEU A 334 -8.66 -4.23 -16.27
C LEU A 334 -9.74 -4.71 -17.26
N VAL A 335 -10.99 -4.70 -16.83
CA VAL A 335 -12.13 -5.09 -17.63
C VAL A 335 -13.26 -4.10 -17.39
N SER A 336 -13.84 -3.56 -18.47
CA SER A 336 -15.00 -2.70 -18.39
C SER A 336 -16.24 -3.48 -17.95
N GLY A 337 -17.08 -2.86 -17.10
CA GLY A 337 -18.35 -3.44 -16.65
C GLY A 337 -19.31 -3.73 -17.80
N SER A 338 -20.36 -4.49 -17.52
CA SER A 338 -21.37 -4.96 -18.51
C SER A 338 -22.18 -3.85 -19.22
N GLY A 339 -21.97 -2.58 -18.83
CA GLY A 339 -22.57 -1.40 -19.48
C GLY A 339 -21.73 -0.79 -20.62
N ALA A 340 -20.53 -1.28 -20.86
CA ALA A 340 -19.73 -0.82 -21.99
C ALA A 340 -20.30 -1.38 -23.31
N TRP A 341 -20.74 -0.49 -24.18
CA TRP A 341 -21.36 -0.82 -25.48
C TRP A 341 -20.41 -1.56 -26.44
N LEU A 342 -19.09 -1.33 -26.28
CA LEU A 342 -18.04 -2.01 -27.05
C LEU A 342 -17.00 -2.62 -26.10
N ARG A 343 -16.44 -3.78 -26.46
CA ARG A 343 -15.30 -4.38 -25.75
C ARG A 343 -14.07 -3.51 -25.93
N ASP A 344 -13.22 -3.46 -24.90
CA ASP A 344 -11.91 -2.79 -25.01
C ASP A 344 -11.14 -3.29 -26.24
N GLY A 345 -10.54 -2.36 -26.96
CA GLY A 345 -9.77 -2.62 -28.20
C GLY A 345 -10.61 -2.80 -29.48
N VAL A 346 -11.94 -2.96 -29.43
CA VAL A 346 -12.78 -3.07 -30.63
C VAL A 346 -12.80 -1.76 -31.41
N TRP A 347 -12.82 -0.63 -30.69
CA TRP A 347 -12.78 0.70 -31.31
C TRP A 347 -11.42 0.97 -31.95
N ASP A 348 -10.34 0.66 -31.27
CA ASP A 348 -8.97 0.86 -31.76
C ASP A 348 -8.69 -0.03 -32.98
N ALA A 349 -9.15 -1.29 -32.94
CA ALA A 349 -9.06 -2.22 -34.07
C ALA A 349 -9.89 -1.77 -35.28
N ALA A 350 -11.03 -1.12 -35.06
CA ALA A 350 -11.85 -0.55 -36.13
C ALA A 350 -11.21 0.73 -36.76
N TYR A 351 -10.50 1.52 -35.96
CA TYR A 351 -9.82 2.73 -36.41
C TYR A 351 -8.55 2.42 -37.21
N ALA A 352 -7.79 1.40 -36.82
CA ALA A 352 -6.58 0.98 -37.53
C ALA A 352 -6.84 0.47 -38.95
N GLY A 353 -8.12 0.25 -39.34
CA GLY A 353 -8.51 -0.11 -40.68
C GLY A 353 -8.79 1.09 -41.62
N LEU A 354 -8.86 2.31 -41.11
CA LEU A 354 -9.22 3.49 -41.92
C LEU A 354 -8.00 4.26 -42.48
N ASP A 355 -6.82 4.06 -41.91
CA ASP A 355 -5.57 4.65 -42.41
C ASP A 355 -4.95 3.90 -43.61
N ALA A 356 -5.58 2.83 -44.08
CA ALA A 356 -5.13 2.02 -45.21
C ALA A 356 -5.84 2.37 -46.54
N VAL A 357 -6.68 3.40 -46.59
CA VAL A 357 -7.37 3.85 -47.78
C VAL A 357 -7.23 5.38 -47.88
N GLY A 358 -6.05 5.79 -48.31
CA GLY A 358 -5.71 7.17 -48.68
C GLY A 358 -4.68 7.16 -49.78
#